data_1888a8c2543301bf833caa39ff97032f
#
_entry.id   1888a8c2543301bf833caa39ff97032f
#
_cell.length_a   1.000
_cell.length_b   1.000
_cell.length_c   1.000
_cell.angle_alpha   90.00
_cell.angle_beta   90.00
_cell.angle_gamma   90.00
#
_symmetry.space_group_name_H-M   'P 1'
#
loop_
_entity.id
_entity.type
_entity.pdbx_description
1 polymer ?
#
loop_
_entity_poly.entity_id
_entity_poly.type
_entity_poly.pdbx_seq_one_letter_code
_entity_poly.pdbx_strand_id
1 'polypeptide(L)'
;SGSTDLEGNPVDPGSHDPLDDLEFLENEIVMWMYGILSKNWVRLIRKVGAEHLDISKVLFDQLSGTGIAIEDIIEAKRTIEPDYNKWEEQDLIDLTRNILHIAKPMMIIANKADLPTSAENIKRIQEKYPNVIPTSAGSELALVKAAESGLISYLPGDDHFEILKPEELSEAQKKGLEYIQTNILDV
;
A
#
# COMPACT_ATOMS: atom_id res chain seq x y z
N SER A 1 2.15 2.90 -13.02
CA SER A 1 2.39 3.17 -14.46
C SER A 1 3.58 2.39 -15.02
N GLY A 2 4.51 1.90 -14.19
CA GLY A 2 5.74 1.25 -14.63
C GLY A 2 6.66 2.17 -15.46
N SER A 3 6.62 3.47 -15.18
CA SER A 3 7.40 4.49 -15.90
C SER A 3 8.55 5.07 -15.08
N THR A 4 8.87 4.44 -13.97
CA THR A 4 10.05 4.75 -13.13
C THR A 4 10.72 3.46 -12.69
N ASP A 5 12.06 3.47 -12.55
CA ASP A 5 12.83 2.38 -11.94
C ASP A 5 12.79 2.43 -10.40
N LEU A 6 13.47 1.50 -9.75
CA LEU A 6 13.55 1.42 -8.27
C LEU A 6 14.19 2.67 -7.64
N GLU A 7 15.08 3.36 -8.35
CA GLU A 7 15.71 4.60 -7.91
C GLU A 7 14.86 5.83 -8.17
N GLY A 8 13.69 5.67 -8.83
CA GLY A 8 12.76 6.76 -9.18
C GLY A 8 13.10 7.50 -10.46
N ASN A 9 14.06 7.02 -11.27
CA ASN A 9 14.39 7.63 -12.55
C ASN A 9 13.32 7.30 -13.59
N PRO A 10 13.00 8.23 -14.52
CA PRO A 10 12.10 7.94 -15.62
C PRO A 10 12.65 6.84 -16.54
N VAL A 11 11.79 5.87 -16.85
CA VAL A 11 12.06 4.81 -17.81
C VAL A 11 10.91 4.71 -18.81
N ASP A 12 11.08 3.92 -19.87
CA ASP A 12 10.01 3.71 -20.83
C ASP A 12 8.75 3.15 -20.16
N PRO A 13 7.56 3.66 -20.48
CA PRO A 13 6.31 3.19 -19.87
C PRO A 13 6.15 1.67 -20.01
N GLY A 14 5.89 0.98 -18.88
CA GLY A 14 5.72 -0.46 -18.84
C GLY A 14 7.02 -1.27 -18.78
N SER A 15 8.20 -0.65 -18.71
CA SER A 15 9.49 -1.36 -18.58
C SER A 15 9.77 -1.83 -17.15
N HIS A 16 9.08 -1.28 -16.17
CA HIS A 16 9.15 -1.68 -14.77
C HIS A 16 7.79 -2.17 -14.28
N ASP A 17 7.77 -3.27 -13.53
CA ASP A 17 6.53 -3.81 -12.94
C ASP A 17 6.29 -3.19 -11.55
N PRO A 18 5.26 -2.37 -11.35
CA PRO A 18 5.00 -1.77 -10.05
C PRO A 18 4.54 -2.80 -8.98
N LEU A 19 4.19 -4.02 -9.38
CA LEU A 19 3.90 -5.09 -8.44
C LEU A 19 5.17 -5.55 -7.71
N ASP A 20 6.31 -5.57 -8.40
CA ASP A 20 7.60 -5.91 -7.80
C ASP A 20 7.98 -4.92 -6.68
N ASP A 21 7.66 -3.62 -6.85
CA ASP A 21 7.90 -2.60 -5.82
C ASP A 21 7.09 -2.87 -4.56
N LEU A 22 5.83 -3.28 -4.71
CA LEU A 22 4.95 -3.59 -3.60
C LEU A 22 5.42 -4.83 -2.84
N GLU A 23 5.79 -5.89 -3.57
CA GLU A 23 6.31 -7.12 -2.98
C GLU A 23 7.63 -6.90 -2.26
N PHE A 24 8.52 -6.11 -2.87
CA PHE A 24 9.78 -5.71 -2.25
C PHE A 24 9.54 -4.95 -0.96
N LEU A 25 8.70 -3.90 -0.98
CA LEU A 25 8.42 -3.08 0.20
C LEU A 25 7.75 -3.89 1.32
N GLU A 26 6.77 -4.73 0.98
CA GLU A 26 6.12 -5.63 1.95
C GLU A 26 7.16 -6.54 2.62
N ASN A 27 8.03 -7.16 1.81
CA ASN A 27 9.05 -8.06 2.32
C ASN A 27 10.08 -7.33 3.19
N GLU A 28 10.51 -6.11 2.83
CA GLU A 28 11.40 -5.29 3.65
C GLU A 28 10.81 -4.97 5.02
N ILE A 29 9.52 -4.64 5.09
CA ILE A 29 8.82 -4.37 6.36
C ILE A 29 8.74 -5.65 7.21
N VAL A 30 8.42 -6.78 6.59
CA VAL A 30 8.39 -8.09 7.27
C VAL A 30 9.77 -8.44 7.82
N MET A 31 10.82 -8.32 7.01
CA MET A 31 12.19 -8.65 7.42
C MET A 31 12.74 -7.69 8.48
N TRP A 32 12.36 -6.43 8.43
CA TRP A 32 12.69 -5.47 9.50
C TRP A 32 12.09 -5.89 10.84
N MET A 33 10.80 -6.24 10.88
CA MET A 33 10.13 -6.69 12.11
C MET A 33 10.62 -8.07 12.55
N TYR A 34 10.84 -9.01 11.62
CA TYR A 34 11.47 -10.29 11.89
C TYR A 34 12.83 -10.09 12.60
N GLY A 35 13.64 -9.13 12.15
CA GLY A 35 14.92 -8.79 12.80
C GLY A 35 14.78 -8.37 14.26
N ILE A 36 13.67 -7.74 14.65
CA ILE A 36 13.37 -7.41 16.06
C ILE A 36 13.09 -8.70 16.85
N LEU A 37 12.27 -9.58 16.30
CA LEU A 37 11.84 -10.82 16.98
C LEU A 37 12.96 -11.86 17.03
N SER A 38 13.71 -12.03 15.93
CA SER A 38 14.74 -13.07 15.83
C SER A 38 15.99 -12.81 16.65
N LYS A 39 16.33 -11.53 16.90
CA LYS A 39 17.57 -11.12 17.57
C LYS A 39 17.86 -11.84 18.89
N ASN A 40 16.83 -12.19 19.65
CA ASN A 40 16.95 -12.85 20.94
C ASN A 40 16.07 -14.12 21.03
N TRP A 41 15.62 -14.67 19.91
CA TRP A 41 14.61 -15.72 19.84
C TRP A 41 14.91 -16.92 20.74
N VAL A 42 16.08 -17.52 20.62
CA VAL A 42 16.46 -18.71 21.40
C VAL A 42 16.42 -18.44 22.91
N ARG A 43 16.90 -17.27 23.35
CA ARG A 43 16.87 -16.87 24.76
C ARG A 43 15.43 -16.66 25.24
N LEU A 44 14.61 -16.08 24.38
CA LEU A 44 13.22 -15.74 24.64
C LEU A 44 12.39 -17.02 24.81
N ILE A 45 12.51 -18.00 23.93
CA ILE A 45 11.81 -19.29 24.03
C ILE A 45 12.23 -20.07 25.28
N ARG A 46 13.51 -20.07 25.61
CA ARG A 46 13.97 -20.71 26.86
C ARG A 46 13.33 -20.08 28.10
N LYS A 47 13.21 -18.76 28.13
CA LYS A 47 12.56 -18.04 29.24
C LYS A 47 11.08 -18.36 29.30
N VAL A 48 10.38 -18.35 28.16
CA VAL A 48 8.95 -18.73 28.07
C VAL A 48 8.71 -20.12 28.66
N GLY A 49 9.54 -21.10 28.26
CA GLY A 49 9.42 -22.48 28.78
C GLY A 49 9.73 -22.62 30.27
N ALA A 50 10.79 -21.96 30.75
CA ALA A 50 11.22 -22.03 32.15
C ALA A 50 10.26 -21.32 33.11
N GLU A 51 9.68 -20.22 32.74
CA GLU A 51 8.81 -19.38 33.56
C GLU A 51 7.31 -19.59 33.24
N HIS A 52 6.98 -20.52 32.34
CA HIS A 52 5.60 -20.79 31.88
C HIS A 52 4.85 -19.52 31.43
N LEU A 53 5.55 -18.63 30.72
CA LEU A 53 4.98 -17.37 30.24
C LEU A 53 4.10 -17.60 29.01
N ASP A 54 3.15 -16.70 28.79
CA ASP A 54 2.43 -16.61 27.51
C ASP A 54 3.34 -16.00 26.44
N ILE A 55 3.64 -16.77 25.39
CA ILE A 55 4.46 -16.33 24.27
C ILE A 55 3.92 -15.05 23.61
N SER A 56 2.59 -14.86 23.57
CA SER A 56 1.99 -13.66 22.97
C SER A 56 2.35 -12.39 23.75
N LYS A 57 2.40 -12.47 25.09
CA LYS A 57 2.85 -11.34 25.93
C LYS A 57 4.31 -11.01 25.70
N VAL A 58 5.13 -12.04 25.56
CA VAL A 58 6.58 -11.86 25.37
C VAL A 58 6.87 -11.27 23.97
N LEU A 59 6.13 -11.69 22.93
CA LEU A 59 6.21 -11.09 21.61
C LEU A 59 5.74 -9.63 21.62
N PHE A 60 4.64 -9.36 22.33
CA PHE A 60 4.12 -8.00 22.50
C PHE A 60 5.16 -7.07 23.15
N ASP A 61 5.85 -7.53 24.20
CA ASP A 61 6.91 -6.75 24.84
C ASP A 61 8.06 -6.43 23.88
N GLN A 62 8.42 -7.37 22.98
CA GLN A 62 9.46 -7.16 21.96
C GLN A 62 9.02 -6.15 20.88
N LEU A 63 7.73 -6.12 20.54
CA LEU A 63 7.14 -5.23 19.56
C LEU A 63 6.61 -3.93 20.18
N SER A 64 6.90 -3.66 21.46
CA SER A 64 6.49 -2.43 22.13
C SER A 64 7.00 -1.20 21.37
N GLY A 65 6.12 -0.22 21.16
CA GLY A 65 6.43 0.96 20.37
C GLY A 65 6.14 0.87 18.87
N THR A 66 5.82 -0.32 18.32
CA THR A 66 5.38 -0.46 16.93
C THR A 66 3.88 -0.17 16.73
N GLY A 67 3.12 -0.03 17.82
CA GLY A 67 1.68 0.18 17.80
C GLY A 67 0.89 -1.08 17.40
N ILE A 68 1.45 -2.27 17.64
CA ILE A 68 0.79 -3.56 17.49
C ILE A 68 0.13 -3.90 18.83
N ALA A 69 -1.12 -4.38 18.81
CA ALA A 69 -1.82 -4.84 20.00
C ALA A 69 -1.54 -6.32 20.28
N ILE A 70 -1.73 -6.74 21.53
CA ILE A 70 -1.53 -8.14 21.90
C ILE A 70 -2.55 -9.06 21.21
N GLU A 71 -3.75 -8.55 20.97
CA GLU A 71 -4.83 -9.23 20.26
C GLU A 71 -4.44 -9.60 18.83
N ASP A 72 -3.71 -8.70 18.14
CA ASP A 72 -3.20 -8.93 16.78
C ASP A 72 -2.23 -10.11 16.75
N ILE A 73 -1.35 -10.20 17.76
CA ILE A 73 -0.39 -11.30 17.90
C ILE A 73 -1.09 -12.62 18.20
N ILE A 74 -2.10 -12.60 19.07
CA ILE A 74 -2.89 -13.79 19.41
C ILE A 74 -3.60 -14.31 18.15
N GLU A 75 -4.19 -13.43 17.36
CA GLU A 75 -4.88 -13.81 16.12
C GLU A 75 -3.89 -14.33 15.09
N ALA A 76 -2.79 -13.62 14.84
CA ALA A 76 -1.77 -14.02 13.89
C ALA A 76 -1.16 -15.40 14.17
N LYS A 77 -1.02 -15.74 15.44
CA LYS A 77 -0.46 -17.02 15.89
C LYS A 77 -1.36 -18.22 15.58
N ARG A 78 -2.67 -18.04 15.36
CA ARG A 78 -3.63 -19.17 15.15
C ARG A 78 -3.33 -19.99 13.89
N THR A 79 -2.67 -19.40 12.93
CA THR A 79 -2.34 -20.04 11.64
C THR A 79 -0.95 -20.64 11.60
N ILE A 80 -0.17 -20.54 12.67
CA ILE A 80 1.21 -21.04 12.77
C ILE A 80 1.23 -22.31 13.62
N GLU A 81 2.28 -23.13 13.49
CA GLU A 81 2.53 -24.30 14.33
C GLU A 81 2.31 -23.96 15.82
N PRO A 82 1.39 -24.65 16.53
CA PRO A 82 1.08 -24.32 17.92
C PRO A 82 2.26 -24.46 18.89
N ASP A 83 3.19 -25.38 18.60
CA ASP A 83 4.37 -25.62 19.43
C ASP A 83 5.54 -24.74 18.99
N TYR A 84 5.66 -23.55 19.59
CA TYR A 84 6.72 -22.60 19.31
C TYR A 84 8.14 -23.12 19.54
N ASN A 85 8.32 -24.26 20.25
CA ASN A 85 9.64 -24.89 20.38
C ASN A 85 10.10 -25.58 19.09
N LYS A 86 9.17 -25.83 18.17
CA LYS A 86 9.44 -26.42 16.84
C LYS A 86 9.59 -25.37 15.75
N TRP A 87 9.35 -24.08 16.08
CA TRP A 87 9.41 -23.05 15.07
C TRP A 87 10.81 -22.91 14.46
N GLU A 88 10.83 -22.99 13.16
CA GLU A 88 11.98 -22.66 12.33
C GLU A 88 11.96 -21.16 11.95
N GLU A 89 12.97 -20.72 11.23
CA GLU A 89 13.07 -19.34 10.78
C GLU A 89 11.84 -18.91 9.98
N GLN A 90 11.37 -19.80 9.10
CA GLN A 90 10.20 -19.51 8.25
C GLN A 90 8.91 -19.31 9.06
N ASP A 91 8.69 -20.09 10.11
CA ASP A 91 7.52 -19.93 10.98
C ASP A 91 7.50 -18.55 11.64
N LEU A 92 8.66 -18.05 12.05
CA LEU A 92 8.79 -16.73 12.64
C LEU A 92 8.59 -15.60 11.61
N ILE A 93 9.05 -15.80 10.37
CA ILE A 93 8.78 -14.88 9.26
C ILE A 93 7.30 -14.85 8.94
N ASP A 94 6.65 -16.01 8.85
CA ASP A 94 5.22 -16.14 8.56
C ASP A 94 4.36 -15.54 9.67
N LEU A 95 4.72 -15.77 10.93
CA LEU A 95 4.10 -15.08 12.07
C LEU A 95 4.22 -13.57 11.93
N THR A 96 5.42 -13.08 11.62
CA THR A 96 5.68 -11.64 11.47
C THR A 96 4.81 -11.04 10.38
N ARG A 97 4.70 -11.72 9.23
CA ARG A 97 3.84 -11.32 8.11
C ARG A 97 2.38 -11.27 8.52
N ASN A 98 1.90 -12.30 9.23
CA ASN A 98 0.51 -12.36 9.72
C ASN A 98 0.21 -11.24 10.72
N ILE A 99 1.12 -10.95 11.64
CA ILE A 99 0.98 -9.82 12.58
C ILE A 99 0.85 -8.50 11.82
N LEU A 100 1.70 -8.27 10.82
CA LEU A 100 1.65 -7.04 10.02
C LEU A 100 0.36 -6.91 9.22
N HIS A 101 -0.10 -7.98 8.59
CA HIS A 101 -1.35 -7.97 7.83
C HIS A 101 -2.57 -7.64 8.70
N ILE A 102 -2.59 -8.12 9.96
CA ILE A 102 -3.69 -7.88 10.89
C ILE A 102 -3.58 -6.48 11.50
N ALA A 103 -2.41 -6.15 12.07
CA ALA A 103 -2.22 -4.93 12.85
C ALA A 103 -2.05 -3.68 11.99
N LYS A 104 -1.51 -3.82 10.77
CA LYS A 104 -1.14 -2.71 9.86
C LYS A 104 -1.58 -3.01 8.43
N PRO A 105 -2.90 -3.10 8.18
CA PRO A 105 -3.39 -3.31 6.82
C PRO A 105 -2.89 -2.20 5.91
N MET A 106 -2.32 -2.59 4.76
CA MET A 106 -1.75 -1.66 3.79
C MET A 106 -2.84 -1.17 2.83
N MET A 107 -2.89 0.16 2.64
CA MET A 107 -3.67 0.80 1.59
C MET A 107 -2.71 1.21 0.47
N ILE A 108 -3.00 0.83 -0.76
CA ILE A 108 -2.17 1.11 -1.92
C ILE A 108 -2.82 2.20 -2.75
N ILE A 109 -2.10 3.29 -2.97
CA ILE A 109 -2.52 4.38 -3.86
C ILE A 109 -1.79 4.21 -5.20
N ALA A 110 -2.52 3.73 -6.21
CA ALA A 110 -2.00 3.52 -7.56
C ALA A 110 -2.07 4.83 -8.35
N ASN A 111 -1.06 5.69 -8.17
CA ASN A 111 -1.00 6.99 -8.83
C ASN A 111 -0.65 6.88 -10.32
N LYS A 112 -0.97 7.93 -11.10
CA LYS A 112 -0.84 8.00 -12.56
C LYS A 112 -1.78 7.03 -13.29
N ALA A 113 -3.00 6.86 -12.76
CA ALA A 113 -4.03 6.02 -13.38
C ALA A 113 -4.45 6.53 -14.79
N ASP A 114 -4.20 7.80 -15.07
CA ASP A 114 -4.43 8.45 -16.35
C ASP A 114 -3.50 7.97 -17.49
N LEU A 115 -2.43 7.25 -17.19
CA LEU A 115 -1.53 6.78 -18.26
C LEU A 115 -2.06 5.50 -18.93
N PRO A 116 -1.87 5.34 -20.25
CA PRO A 116 -2.40 4.20 -21.02
C PRO A 116 -1.97 2.81 -20.48
N THR A 117 -0.78 2.72 -19.89
CA THR A 117 -0.23 1.47 -19.34
C THR A 117 -0.71 1.18 -17.92
N SER A 118 -1.46 2.07 -17.30
CA SER A 118 -1.82 1.95 -15.87
C SER A 118 -2.93 0.92 -15.64
N ALA A 119 -3.92 0.84 -16.51
CA ALA A 119 -5.11 0.01 -16.30
C ALA A 119 -4.77 -1.47 -16.11
N GLU A 120 -3.87 -2.03 -16.93
CA GLU A 120 -3.43 -3.42 -16.79
C GLU A 120 -2.65 -3.65 -15.48
N ASN A 121 -1.75 -2.74 -15.15
CA ASN A 121 -0.98 -2.82 -13.91
C ASN A 121 -1.89 -2.71 -12.67
N ILE A 122 -2.85 -1.78 -12.68
CA ILE A 122 -3.82 -1.61 -11.59
C ILE A 122 -4.62 -2.89 -11.39
N LYS A 123 -5.13 -3.49 -12.48
CA LYS A 123 -5.86 -4.76 -12.41
C LYS A 123 -5.03 -5.87 -11.78
N ARG A 124 -3.79 -6.05 -12.22
CA ARG A 124 -2.87 -7.05 -11.65
C ARG A 124 -2.59 -6.82 -10.17
N ILE A 125 -2.41 -5.55 -9.76
CA ILE A 125 -2.22 -5.21 -8.35
C ILE A 125 -3.49 -5.51 -7.55
N GLN A 126 -4.67 -5.17 -8.06
CA GLN A 126 -5.96 -5.44 -7.40
C GLN A 126 -6.24 -6.94 -7.23
N GLU A 127 -5.76 -7.79 -8.13
CA GLU A 127 -5.89 -9.25 -7.99
C GLU A 127 -5.14 -9.78 -6.76
N LYS A 128 -4.06 -9.13 -6.35
CA LYS A 128 -3.24 -9.53 -5.19
C LYS A 128 -3.54 -8.71 -3.94
N TYR A 129 -3.81 -7.42 -4.11
CA TYR A 129 -4.03 -6.47 -3.02
C TYR A 129 -5.43 -5.86 -3.14
N PRO A 130 -6.39 -6.24 -2.26
CA PRO A 130 -7.78 -5.77 -2.39
C PRO A 130 -7.97 -4.28 -2.09
N ASN A 131 -7.03 -3.66 -1.37
CA ASN A 131 -7.12 -2.26 -0.92
C ASN A 131 -6.31 -1.32 -1.83
N VAL A 132 -6.55 -1.40 -3.15
CA VAL A 132 -5.90 -0.54 -4.15
C VAL A 132 -6.86 0.55 -4.61
N ILE A 133 -6.43 1.80 -4.50
CA ILE A 133 -7.18 2.97 -4.95
C ILE A 133 -6.45 3.60 -6.13
N PRO A 134 -7.00 3.50 -7.35
CA PRO A 134 -6.48 4.23 -8.49
C PRO A 134 -6.62 5.75 -8.28
N THR A 135 -5.58 6.51 -8.60
CA THR A 135 -5.60 7.96 -8.50
C THR A 135 -4.82 8.61 -9.65
N SER A 136 -5.11 9.85 -9.94
CA SER A 136 -4.31 10.69 -10.85
C SER A 136 -4.09 12.06 -10.24
N ALA A 137 -3.00 12.21 -9.50
CA ALA A 137 -2.63 13.51 -8.91
C ALA A 137 -2.42 14.60 -9.98
N GLY A 138 -2.02 14.22 -11.19
CA GLY A 138 -1.89 15.15 -12.30
C GLY A 138 -3.24 15.70 -12.79
N SER A 139 -4.23 14.82 -12.92
CA SER A 139 -5.60 15.20 -13.29
C SER A 139 -6.25 16.05 -12.21
N GLU A 140 -6.10 15.65 -10.95
CA GLU A 140 -6.61 16.42 -9.79
C GLU A 140 -6.03 17.84 -9.76
N LEU A 141 -4.72 17.98 -9.91
CA LEU A 141 -4.06 19.28 -9.97
C LEU A 141 -4.53 20.13 -11.15
N ALA A 142 -4.82 19.51 -12.30
CA ALA A 142 -5.35 20.22 -13.48
C ALA A 142 -6.76 20.77 -13.21
N LEU A 143 -7.63 19.97 -12.60
CA LEU A 143 -8.98 20.39 -12.20
C LEU A 143 -8.95 21.55 -11.19
N VAL A 144 -8.14 21.41 -10.12
CA VAL A 144 -7.97 22.46 -9.12
C VAL A 144 -7.52 23.78 -9.73
N LYS A 145 -6.50 23.75 -10.61
CA LYS A 145 -6.02 24.95 -11.30
C LYS A 145 -7.04 25.55 -12.24
N ALA A 146 -7.83 24.73 -12.95
CA ALA A 146 -8.90 25.22 -13.81
C ALA A 146 -10.02 25.88 -12.99
N ALA A 147 -10.35 25.34 -11.81
CA ALA A 147 -11.31 25.93 -10.88
C ALA A 147 -10.79 27.24 -10.28
N GLU A 148 -9.55 27.30 -9.83
CA GLU A 148 -8.90 28.53 -9.33
C GLU A 148 -8.90 29.66 -10.40
N SER A 149 -8.79 29.28 -11.68
CA SER A 149 -8.88 30.22 -12.80
C SER A 149 -10.29 30.60 -13.18
N GLY A 150 -11.32 30.04 -12.51
CA GLY A 150 -12.73 30.31 -12.78
C GLY A 150 -13.22 29.77 -14.13
N LEU A 151 -12.53 28.78 -14.71
CA LEU A 151 -12.89 28.12 -15.96
C LEU A 151 -13.92 27.01 -15.74
N ILE A 152 -13.84 26.33 -14.59
CA ILE A 152 -14.73 25.26 -14.16
C ILE A 152 -15.16 25.48 -12.71
N SER A 153 -16.27 24.84 -12.30
CA SER A 153 -16.64 24.62 -10.91
C SER A 153 -16.26 23.21 -10.54
N TYR A 154 -15.37 23.05 -9.56
CA TYR A 154 -14.87 21.77 -9.07
C TYR A 154 -14.50 21.86 -7.59
N LEU A 155 -14.89 20.88 -6.80
CA LEU A 155 -14.41 20.68 -5.44
C LEU A 155 -13.42 19.51 -5.42
N PRO A 156 -12.24 19.66 -4.81
CA PRO A 156 -11.25 18.58 -4.74
C PRO A 156 -11.84 17.27 -4.20
N GLY A 157 -11.73 16.21 -4.96
CA GLY A 157 -12.25 14.88 -4.63
C GLY A 157 -13.66 14.59 -5.14
N ASP A 158 -14.34 15.53 -5.81
CA ASP A 158 -15.63 15.27 -6.46
C ASP A 158 -15.45 14.37 -7.70
N ASP A 159 -16.50 13.63 -8.04
CA ASP A 159 -16.59 12.78 -9.21
C ASP A 159 -17.03 13.52 -10.48
N HIS A 160 -17.26 14.82 -10.41
CA HIS A 160 -17.68 15.64 -11.54
C HIS A 160 -17.21 17.09 -11.40
N PHE A 161 -17.23 17.81 -12.50
CA PHE A 161 -17.04 19.27 -12.57
C PHE A 161 -17.98 19.88 -13.59
N GLU A 162 -18.22 21.19 -13.49
CA GLU A 162 -19.03 21.97 -14.43
C GLU A 162 -18.16 23.00 -15.14
N ILE A 163 -18.25 23.07 -16.49
CA ILE A 163 -17.53 24.09 -17.27
C ILE A 163 -18.30 25.40 -17.22
N LEU A 164 -17.68 26.44 -16.63
CA LEU A 164 -18.27 27.76 -16.47
C LEU A 164 -18.03 28.66 -17.69
N LYS A 165 -16.87 28.53 -18.34
CA LYS A 165 -16.43 29.40 -19.42
C LYS A 165 -15.89 28.62 -20.60
N PRO A 166 -16.73 27.95 -21.38
CA PRO A 166 -16.28 27.12 -22.50
C PRO A 166 -15.56 27.89 -23.59
N GLU A 167 -15.82 29.20 -23.74
CA GLU A 167 -15.21 30.11 -24.73
C GLU A 167 -13.77 30.50 -24.34
N GLU A 168 -13.41 30.48 -23.08
CA GLU A 168 -12.04 30.75 -22.59
C GLU A 168 -11.13 29.52 -22.65
N LEU A 169 -11.68 28.32 -22.87
CA LEU A 169 -10.94 27.06 -22.93
C LEU A 169 -10.39 26.84 -24.35
N SER A 170 -9.10 26.55 -24.45
CA SER A 170 -8.50 26.05 -25.70
C SER A 170 -9.01 24.63 -26.02
N GLU A 171 -8.92 24.23 -27.29
CA GLU A 171 -9.31 22.87 -27.71
C GLU A 171 -8.52 21.77 -27.00
N ALA A 172 -7.26 22.01 -26.64
CA ALA A 172 -6.45 21.09 -25.89
C ALA A 172 -6.97 20.92 -24.44
N GLN A 173 -7.37 22.03 -23.81
CA GLN A 173 -7.97 22.01 -22.47
C GLN A 173 -9.33 21.31 -22.45
N LYS A 174 -10.19 21.56 -23.44
CA LYS A 174 -11.48 20.85 -23.56
C LYS A 174 -11.29 19.35 -23.66
N LYS A 175 -10.39 18.89 -24.54
CA LYS A 175 -10.06 17.47 -24.68
C LYS A 175 -9.45 16.89 -23.41
N GLY A 176 -8.60 17.64 -22.71
CA GLY A 176 -8.03 17.23 -21.43
C GLY A 176 -9.09 17.04 -20.35
N LEU A 177 -10.03 17.98 -20.22
CA LEU A 177 -11.15 17.89 -19.29
C LEU A 177 -12.08 16.73 -19.62
N GLU A 178 -12.43 16.54 -20.90
CA GLU A 178 -13.23 15.40 -21.35
C GLU A 178 -12.56 14.07 -21.04
N TYR A 179 -11.23 13.97 -21.27
CA TYR A 179 -10.45 12.79 -20.91
C TYR A 179 -10.48 12.50 -19.42
N ILE A 180 -10.31 13.52 -18.58
CA ILE A 180 -10.35 13.39 -17.13
C ILE A 180 -11.74 12.91 -16.68
N GLN A 181 -12.82 13.51 -17.18
CA GLN A 181 -14.18 13.10 -16.84
C GLN A 181 -14.38 11.61 -17.14
N THR A 182 -14.11 11.22 -18.40
CA THR A 182 -14.43 9.88 -18.89
C THR A 182 -13.54 8.77 -18.34
N ASN A 183 -12.26 9.06 -18.07
CA ASN A 183 -11.28 8.01 -17.72
C ASN A 183 -10.81 8.03 -16.27
N ILE A 184 -11.16 9.08 -15.52
CA ILE A 184 -10.69 9.23 -14.12
C ILE A 184 -11.88 9.41 -13.16
N LEU A 185 -12.86 10.26 -13.50
CA LEU A 185 -13.96 10.56 -12.60
C LEU A 185 -15.16 9.61 -12.76
N ASP A 186 -15.43 9.13 -13.99
CA ASP A 186 -16.55 8.22 -14.29
C ASP A 186 -16.23 6.72 -14.04
N VAL A 187 -15.06 6.37 -13.43
CA VAL A 187 -14.58 4.98 -13.31
C VAL A 187 -14.82 4.38 -11.91
#